data_c62deac2cf579e7ef4c4727a3239a5d2
#
_entry.id   c62deac2cf579e7ef4c4727a3239a5d2
#
_cell.length_a   1.000
_cell.length_b   1.000
_cell.length_c   1.000
_cell.angle_alpha   90.00
_cell.angle_beta   90.00
_cell.angle_gamma   90.00
#
_symmetry.space_group_name_H-M   'P 1'
#
loop_
_entity.id
_entity.type
_entity.pdbx_description
1 polymer ?
#
loop_
_entity_poly.entity_id
_entity_poly.type
_entity_poly.pdbx_seq_one_letter_code
_entity_poly.pdbx_strand_id
1 'polypeptide(L)'
;MAFVQALRALGYLPVPLSGSAEDKVVDIAIQRTLEALGERPDDVMLVSHDGDFLEAITPLMDGERRVGLIAFEEFRNSGFHDLVRQGMEFFDLEHDTLAFNTPLPRLRIIPIEEFDPKDFL
;
A
#
# COMPACT_ATOMS: atom_id res chain seq x y z
N MET A 1 -21.42 6.04 12.10
CA MET A 1 -21.00 6.19 10.70
C MET A 1 -21.22 4.88 9.94
N ALA A 2 -22.04 4.92 8.90
CA ALA A 2 -22.41 3.71 8.15
C ALA A 2 -21.20 3.02 7.49
N PHE A 3 -20.24 3.79 6.99
CA PHE A 3 -19.03 3.25 6.36
C PHE A 3 -18.16 2.45 7.33
N VAL A 4 -17.96 2.96 8.54
CA VAL A 4 -17.18 2.27 9.58
C VAL A 4 -17.86 0.97 9.99
N GLN A 5 -19.21 1.01 10.14
CA GLN A 5 -19.98 -0.17 10.46
C GLN A 5 -19.90 -1.22 9.35
N ALA A 6 -19.96 -0.80 8.09
CA ALA A 6 -19.80 -1.70 6.95
C ALA A 6 -18.42 -2.38 6.94
N LEU A 7 -17.36 -1.65 7.22
CA LEU A 7 -16.01 -2.21 7.33
C LEU A 7 -15.95 -3.27 8.43
N ARG A 8 -16.51 -2.99 9.60
CA ARG A 8 -16.55 -3.95 10.71
C ARG A 8 -17.33 -5.20 10.35
N ALA A 9 -18.46 -5.03 9.67
CA ALA A 9 -19.28 -6.17 9.22
C ALA A 9 -18.53 -7.08 8.25
N LEU A 10 -17.59 -6.51 7.46
CA LEU A 10 -16.73 -7.25 6.54
C LEU A 10 -15.48 -7.85 7.22
N GLY A 11 -15.33 -7.68 8.52
CA GLY A 11 -14.21 -8.25 9.27
C GLY A 11 -12.99 -7.35 9.41
N TYR A 12 -13.06 -6.09 8.93
CA TYR A 12 -12.01 -5.12 9.17
C TYR A 12 -12.04 -4.62 10.62
N LEU A 13 -10.88 -4.19 11.09
CA LEU A 13 -10.75 -3.48 12.37
C LEU A 13 -10.44 -2.00 12.08
N PRO A 14 -11.44 -1.14 11.97
CA PRO A 14 -11.22 0.28 11.82
C PRO A 14 -10.61 0.87 13.09
N VAL A 15 -9.55 1.65 12.93
CA VAL A 15 -8.87 2.33 14.03
C VAL A 15 -8.97 3.83 13.81
N PRO A 16 -10.00 4.50 14.38
CA PRO A 16 -10.12 5.95 14.25
C PRO A 16 -9.02 6.62 15.05
N LEU A 17 -8.32 7.53 14.40
CA LEU A 17 -7.21 8.26 14.98
C LEU A 17 -7.53 9.75 14.98
N SER A 18 -6.98 10.48 15.92
CA SER A 18 -7.10 11.94 15.97
C SER A 18 -5.72 12.60 15.96
N GLY A 19 -5.66 13.77 15.36
CA GLY A 19 -4.46 14.57 15.24
C GLY A 19 -4.73 15.73 14.30
N SER A 20 -3.75 16.60 14.08
CA SER A 20 -3.88 17.64 13.06
C SER A 20 -3.69 17.05 11.66
N ALA A 21 -4.23 17.71 10.64
CA ALA A 21 -4.04 17.28 9.24
C ALA A 21 -2.57 17.30 8.82
N GLU A 22 -1.73 18.05 9.51
CA GLU A 22 -0.30 18.17 9.26
C GLU A 22 0.51 17.02 9.85
N ASP A 23 -0.04 16.27 10.79
CA ASP A 23 0.67 15.26 11.57
C ASP A 23 0.83 13.93 10.85
N LYS A 24 0.23 13.74 9.68
CA LYS A 24 0.24 12.46 8.94
C LYS A 24 -0.10 11.27 9.85
N VAL A 25 -1.17 11.40 10.59
CA VAL A 25 -1.55 10.48 11.67
C VAL A 25 -1.64 9.04 11.20
N VAL A 26 -2.19 8.80 10.02
CA VAL A 26 -2.34 7.44 9.46
C VAL A 26 -0.98 6.84 9.15
N ASP A 27 -0.07 7.60 8.53
CA ASP A 27 1.27 7.12 8.20
C ASP A 27 2.04 6.75 9.46
N ILE A 28 1.98 7.59 10.49
CA ILE A 28 2.61 7.33 11.79
C ILE A 28 2.06 6.05 12.41
N ALA A 29 0.74 5.87 12.38
CA ALA A 29 0.11 4.67 12.93
C ALA A 29 0.53 3.40 12.20
N ILE A 30 0.62 3.44 10.87
CA ILE A 30 1.10 2.30 10.07
C ILE A 30 2.55 1.98 10.40
N GLN A 31 3.43 2.99 10.46
CA GLN A 31 4.83 2.80 10.82
C GLN A 31 4.97 2.16 12.20
N ARG A 32 4.27 2.67 13.20
CA ARG A 32 4.28 2.10 14.55
C ARG A 32 3.75 0.67 14.60
N THR A 33 2.73 0.38 13.79
CA THR A 33 2.19 -0.98 13.69
C THR A 33 3.20 -1.95 13.10
N LEU A 34 3.90 -1.54 12.04
CA LEU A 34 4.96 -2.35 11.42
C LEU A 34 6.10 -2.60 12.42
N GLU A 35 6.51 -1.58 13.15
CA GLU A 35 7.54 -1.73 14.18
C GLU A 35 7.11 -2.71 15.28
N ALA A 36 5.88 -2.60 15.77
CA ALA A 36 5.35 -3.50 16.79
C ALA A 36 5.26 -4.95 16.32
N LEU A 37 5.00 -5.18 15.03
CA LEU A 37 4.98 -6.51 14.43
C LEU A 37 6.35 -7.20 14.45
N GLY A 38 7.43 -6.44 14.59
CA GLY A 38 8.77 -6.99 14.74
C GLY A 38 8.95 -7.90 15.96
N GLU A 39 8.15 -7.69 16.99
CA GLU A 39 8.16 -8.47 18.24
C GLU A 39 7.20 -9.67 18.21
N ARG A 40 6.52 -9.90 17.10
CA ARG A 40 5.52 -10.95 16.92
C ARG A 40 5.88 -11.84 15.74
N PRO A 41 5.45 -13.11 15.73
CA PRO A 41 5.75 -14.02 14.62
C PRO A 41 4.74 -13.94 13.47
N ASP A 42 3.84 -12.96 13.47
CA ASP A 42 2.75 -12.89 12.50
C ASP A 42 3.25 -12.60 11.08
N ASP A 43 2.57 -13.14 10.08
CA ASP A 43 2.71 -12.73 8.69
C ASP A 43 2.15 -11.32 8.51
N VAL A 44 2.69 -10.58 7.55
CA VAL A 44 2.36 -9.17 7.34
C VAL A 44 1.99 -8.92 5.89
N MET A 45 0.89 -8.24 5.67
CA MET A 45 0.49 -7.74 4.36
C MET A 45 0.24 -6.23 4.44
N LEU A 46 1.09 -5.45 3.79
CA LEU A 46 0.92 -4.00 3.67
C LEU A 46 0.19 -3.66 2.38
N VAL A 47 -0.82 -2.80 2.48
CA VAL A 47 -1.54 -2.27 1.33
C VAL A 47 -1.18 -0.80 1.17
N SER A 48 -0.20 -0.49 0.33
CA SER A 48 0.27 0.88 0.13
C SER A 48 1.19 0.98 -1.09
N HIS A 49 1.27 2.18 -1.67
CA HIS A 49 2.28 2.55 -2.68
C HIS A 49 3.45 3.32 -2.08
N ASP A 50 3.35 3.74 -0.83
CA ASP A 50 4.21 4.76 -0.25
C ASP A 50 5.55 4.17 0.20
N GLY A 51 6.63 4.74 -0.34
CA GLY A 51 8.00 4.38 0.04
C GLY A 51 8.37 4.78 1.47
N ASP A 52 7.58 5.62 2.14
CA ASP A 52 7.83 6.01 3.53
C ASP A 52 7.75 4.81 4.49
N PHE A 53 7.13 3.70 4.08
CA PHE A 53 7.05 2.49 4.90
C PHE A 53 8.21 1.51 4.70
N LEU A 54 9.12 1.78 3.76
CA LEU A 54 10.26 0.90 3.48
C LEU A 54 11.14 0.67 4.71
N GLU A 55 11.43 1.74 5.45
CA GLU A 55 12.28 1.64 6.64
C GLU A 55 11.65 0.76 7.73
N ALA A 56 10.34 0.85 7.92
CA ALA A 56 9.64 0.10 8.95
C ALA A 56 9.37 -1.36 8.55
N ILE A 57 9.17 -1.64 7.26
CA ILE A 57 8.85 -3.01 6.80
C ILE A 57 10.09 -3.86 6.54
N THR A 58 11.21 -3.24 6.18
CA THR A 58 12.44 -3.98 5.84
C THR A 58 12.90 -4.92 6.95
N PRO A 59 12.93 -4.53 8.24
CA PRO A 59 13.35 -5.45 9.30
C PRO A 59 12.45 -6.68 9.43
N LEU A 60 11.19 -6.61 9.01
CA LEU A 60 10.26 -7.73 9.07
C LEU A 60 10.64 -8.85 8.09
N MET A 61 11.42 -8.52 7.06
CA MET A 61 11.90 -9.50 6.07
C MET A 61 12.90 -10.50 6.66
N ASP A 62 13.57 -10.15 7.75
CA ASP A 62 14.60 -10.99 8.37
C ASP A 62 14.02 -12.13 9.21
N GLY A 63 12.72 -12.13 9.48
CA GLY A 63 12.05 -13.15 10.27
C GLY A 63 11.62 -14.37 9.45
N GLU A 64 11.12 -15.40 10.13
CA GLU A 64 10.54 -16.59 9.49
C GLU A 64 9.08 -16.39 9.05
N ARG A 65 8.67 -15.15 8.86
CA ARG A 65 7.32 -14.77 8.46
C ARG A 65 7.24 -14.52 6.97
N ARG A 66 6.02 -14.56 6.46
CA ARG A 66 5.72 -14.05 5.13
C ARG A 66 5.47 -12.54 5.22
N VAL A 67 6.06 -11.80 4.31
CA VAL A 67 5.83 -10.36 4.17
C VAL A 67 5.36 -10.10 2.75
N GLY A 68 4.23 -9.44 2.61
CA GLY A 68 3.64 -9.12 1.32
C GLY A 68 3.25 -7.66 1.18
N LEU A 69 3.10 -7.25 -0.06
CA LEU A 69 2.65 -5.92 -0.47
C LEU A 69 1.53 -6.05 -1.47
N ILE A 70 0.44 -5.31 -1.25
CA ILE A 70 -0.62 -5.12 -2.23
C ILE A 70 -0.57 -3.68 -2.70
N ALA A 71 -0.44 -3.46 -4.01
CA ALA A 71 -0.41 -2.14 -4.62
C ALA A 71 -0.71 -2.26 -6.11
N PHE A 72 -0.91 -1.14 -6.78
CA PHE A 72 -0.82 -1.12 -8.24
C PHE A 72 0.66 -1.17 -8.64
N GLU A 73 1.03 -2.14 -9.46
CA GLU A 73 2.42 -2.33 -9.89
C GLU A 73 3.01 -1.05 -10.50
N GLU A 74 2.24 -0.37 -11.33
CA GLU A 74 2.65 0.84 -12.03
C GLU A 74 2.90 2.05 -11.10
N PHE A 75 2.32 2.04 -9.90
CA PHE A 75 2.47 3.13 -8.90
C PHE A 75 3.34 2.74 -7.71
N ARG A 76 3.78 1.50 -7.66
CA ARG A 76 4.61 1.00 -6.56
C ARG A 76 5.93 1.76 -6.50
N ASN A 77 6.31 2.20 -5.29
CA ASN A 77 7.62 2.83 -5.09
C ASN A 77 8.74 1.86 -5.47
N SER A 78 9.75 2.36 -6.19
CA SER A 78 10.86 1.53 -6.70
C SER A 78 11.68 0.86 -5.60
N GLY A 79 11.70 1.41 -4.38
CA GLY A 79 12.39 0.81 -3.24
C GLY A 79 11.86 -0.58 -2.86
N PHE A 80 10.60 -0.86 -3.15
CA PHE A 80 10.03 -2.20 -2.91
C PHE A 80 10.56 -3.27 -3.86
N HIS A 81 11.14 -2.90 -5.00
CA HIS A 81 11.71 -3.86 -5.94
C HIS A 81 12.81 -4.71 -5.31
N ASP A 82 13.66 -4.10 -4.48
CA ASP A 82 14.73 -4.83 -3.78
C ASP A 82 14.16 -5.81 -2.76
N LEU A 83 13.11 -5.42 -2.04
CA LEU A 83 12.44 -6.30 -1.08
C LEU A 83 11.77 -7.49 -1.77
N VAL A 84 11.16 -7.27 -2.93
CA VAL A 84 10.57 -8.36 -3.73
C VAL A 84 11.66 -9.35 -4.16
N ARG A 85 12.83 -8.86 -4.58
CA ARG A 85 13.96 -9.74 -4.90
C ARG A 85 14.47 -10.53 -3.70
N GLN A 86 14.29 -10.00 -2.49
CA GLN A 86 14.67 -10.67 -1.24
C GLN A 86 13.60 -11.63 -0.72
N GLY A 87 12.45 -11.71 -1.38
CA GLY A 87 11.38 -12.64 -1.01
C GLY A 87 10.06 -12.03 -0.57
N MET A 88 9.91 -10.69 -0.60
CA MET A 88 8.62 -10.07 -0.39
C MET A 88 7.64 -10.52 -1.48
N GLU A 89 6.45 -10.97 -1.07
CA GLU A 89 5.40 -11.33 -2.02
C GLU A 89 4.70 -10.05 -2.48
N PHE A 90 4.51 -9.92 -3.79
CA PHE A 90 3.81 -8.78 -4.36
C PHE A 90 2.54 -9.22 -5.06
N PHE A 91 1.45 -8.52 -4.79
CA PHE A 91 0.15 -8.74 -5.42
C PHE A 91 -0.34 -7.44 -6.05
N ASP A 92 -0.52 -7.45 -7.36
CA ASP A 92 -1.11 -6.30 -8.06
C ASP A 92 -2.60 -6.20 -7.73
N LEU A 93 -3.05 -4.99 -7.40
CA LEU A 93 -4.41 -4.75 -6.93
C LEU A 93 -5.47 -5.06 -7.99
N GLU A 94 -5.15 -4.90 -9.27
CA GLU A 94 -6.05 -5.21 -10.38
C GLU A 94 -5.96 -6.68 -10.82
N HIS A 95 -4.74 -7.14 -11.13
CA HIS A 95 -4.55 -8.40 -11.84
C HIS A 95 -4.44 -9.61 -10.92
N ASP A 96 -3.88 -9.44 -9.72
CA ASP A 96 -3.68 -10.55 -8.79
C ASP A 96 -4.82 -10.67 -7.78
N THR A 97 -5.27 -9.54 -7.21
CA THR A 97 -6.34 -9.55 -6.21
C THR A 97 -7.74 -9.50 -6.83
N LEU A 98 -7.83 -9.13 -8.11
CA LEU A 98 -9.10 -8.97 -8.83
C LEU A 98 -10.08 -8.04 -8.11
N ALA A 99 -9.54 -6.92 -7.59
CA ALA A 99 -10.32 -5.98 -6.80
C ALA A 99 -11.38 -5.20 -7.62
N PHE A 100 -11.32 -5.29 -8.95
CA PHE A 100 -12.22 -4.57 -9.85
C PHE A 100 -12.97 -5.54 -10.76
N ASN A 101 -14.23 -5.27 -11.01
CA ASN A 101 -15.09 -6.10 -11.84
C ASN A 101 -14.78 -6.00 -13.35
N THR A 102 -14.15 -4.92 -13.76
CA THR A 102 -13.77 -4.66 -15.14
C THR A 102 -12.32 -4.17 -15.19
N PRO A 103 -11.60 -4.41 -16.31
CA PRO A 103 -10.26 -3.86 -16.45
C PRO A 103 -10.27 -2.33 -16.30
N LEU A 104 -9.30 -1.80 -15.57
CA LEU A 104 -9.17 -0.36 -15.38
C LEU A 104 -8.55 0.26 -16.63
N PRO A 105 -9.01 1.47 -17.04
CA PRO A 105 -8.36 2.21 -18.11
C PRO A 105 -6.91 2.52 -17.74
N ARG A 106 -6.00 2.28 -18.66
CA ARG A 106 -4.60 2.65 -18.45
C ARG A 106 -4.42 4.14 -18.68
N LEU A 107 -3.85 4.80 -17.71
CA LEU A 107 -3.49 6.22 -17.80
C LEU A 107 -2.06 6.33 -18.30
N ARG A 108 -1.86 7.12 -19.35
CA ARG A 108 -0.54 7.46 -19.82
C ARG A 108 -0.09 8.75 -19.11
N ILE A 109 1.07 8.70 -18.49
CA ILE A 109 1.71 9.92 -17.98
C ILE A 109 2.38 10.61 -19.17
N ILE A 110 1.97 11.85 -19.45
CA ILE A 110 2.45 12.61 -20.58
C ILE A 110 3.53 13.58 -20.09
N PRO A 111 4.78 13.49 -20.60
CA PRO A 111 5.78 14.52 -20.32
C PRO A 111 5.26 15.89 -20.75
N ILE A 112 5.52 16.92 -19.95
CA ILE A 112 4.98 18.26 -20.23
C ILE A 112 5.42 18.79 -21.61
N GLU A 113 6.61 18.40 -22.07
CA GLU A 113 7.16 18.78 -23.36
C GLU A 113 6.37 18.18 -24.54
N GLU A 114 5.68 17.07 -24.31
CA GLU A 114 4.85 16.38 -25.32
C GLU A 114 3.37 16.73 -25.19
N PHE A 115 2.99 17.49 -24.17
CA PHE A 115 1.58 17.79 -23.92
C PHE A 115 1.02 18.73 -24.98
N ASP A 116 0.00 18.27 -25.68
CA ASP A 116 -0.82 19.07 -26.60
C ASP A 116 -2.26 19.09 -26.09
N PRO A 117 -2.77 20.24 -25.63
CA PRO A 117 -4.15 20.33 -25.14
C PRO A 117 -5.20 19.95 -26.17
N LYS A 118 -4.89 20.04 -27.46
CA LYS A 118 -5.82 19.67 -28.53
C LYS A 118 -6.21 18.20 -28.51
N ASP A 119 -5.36 17.34 -27.96
CA ASP A 119 -5.61 15.89 -27.85
C ASP A 119 -6.71 15.60 -26.82
N PHE A 120 -7.09 16.59 -26.01
CA PHE A 120 -8.04 16.46 -24.89
C PHE A 120 -9.32 17.31 -25.06
N LEU A 121 -9.48 18.00 -26.18
CA LEU A 121 -10.62 18.88 -26.44
C LEU A 121 -11.61 18.28 -27.43
#